data_df62ce2922246a739478049b77df5bf9
#
_entry.id   df62ce2922246a739478049b77df5bf9
#
_cell.length_a   1.000
_cell.length_b   1.000
_cell.length_c   1.000
_cell.angle_alpha   90.00
_cell.angle_beta   90.00
_cell.angle_gamma   90.00
#
_symmetry.space_group_name_H-M   'P 1'
#
loop_
_entity.id
_entity.type
_entity.pdbx_description
1 polymer ?
#
loop_
_entity_poly.entity_id
_entity_poly.type
_entity_poly.pdbx_seq_one_letter_code
_entity_poly.pdbx_strand_id
1 'polypeptide(L)'
;MKKLLAMALLVWTTSAASQDQRQTWTGTISDSMCGASHQKMSEAAKWTERECIFECIKALKKYVLVDENQKVIAIANPDAGGLPLYAGRPAKITGRMKDGAIVVSKVEAVK
;
A
#
# COMPACT_ATOMS: atom_id res chain seq x y z
N MET A 1 -55.16 -36.60 10.60
CA MET A 1 -54.61 -35.42 9.86
C MET A 1 -53.18 -35.20 10.26
N LYS A 2 -52.28 -35.54 9.38
CA LYS A 2 -50.85 -35.28 9.62
C LYS A 2 -50.51 -33.89 9.05
N LYS A 3 -50.24 -32.97 9.94
CA LYS A 3 -49.66 -31.67 9.52
C LYS A 3 -48.19 -31.89 9.24
N LEU A 4 -47.83 -31.82 7.97
CA LEU A 4 -46.44 -31.74 7.55
C LEU A 4 -45.95 -30.34 7.81
N LEU A 5 -45.18 -30.16 8.86
CA LEU A 5 -44.39 -28.99 9.09
C LEU A 5 -43.19 -29.03 8.15
N ALA A 6 -43.31 -28.33 7.05
CA ALA A 6 -42.14 -28.06 6.21
C ALA A 6 -41.24 -27.13 6.97
N MET A 7 -40.22 -27.67 7.60
CA MET A 7 -39.11 -26.88 8.15
C MET A 7 -38.30 -26.33 6.95
N ALA A 8 -38.54 -25.10 6.60
CA ALA A 8 -37.68 -24.38 5.68
C ALA A 8 -36.34 -24.17 6.38
N LEU A 9 -35.36 -24.98 6.03
CA LEU A 9 -33.98 -24.74 6.39
C LEU A 9 -33.51 -23.49 5.62
N LEU A 10 -33.55 -22.36 6.30
CA LEU A 10 -32.84 -21.17 5.81
C LEU A 10 -31.35 -21.49 5.86
N VAL A 11 -30.81 -21.89 4.73
CA VAL A 11 -29.37 -21.99 4.57
C VAL A 11 -28.84 -20.53 4.47
N TRP A 12 -28.32 -20.04 5.58
CA TRP A 12 -27.59 -18.81 5.59
C TRP A 12 -26.25 -19.08 4.91
N THR A 13 -26.19 -18.81 3.63
CA THR A 13 -24.90 -18.73 2.95
C THR A 13 -24.21 -17.48 3.43
N THR A 14 -23.40 -17.61 4.46
CA THR A 14 -22.42 -16.59 4.78
C THR A 14 -21.41 -16.60 3.65
N SER A 15 -21.57 -15.68 2.70
CA SER A 15 -20.47 -15.40 1.79
C SER A 15 -19.31 -14.89 2.63
N ALA A 16 -18.28 -15.72 2.79
CA ALA A 16 -17.05 -15.27 3.39
C ALA A 16 -16.56 -14.07 2.58
N ALA A 17 -16.48 -12.90 3.23
CA ALA A 17 -15.91 -11.72 2.61
C ALA A 17 -14.55 -12.13 2.08
N SER A 18 -14.36 -12.11 0.76
CA SER A 18 -13.10 -12.51 0.17
C SER A 18 -12.01 -11.60 0.71
N GLN A 19 -10.94 -12.17 1.24
CA GLN A 19 -9.76 -11.43 1.73
C GLN A 19 -9.04 -10.69 0.60
N ASP A 20 -9.55 -10.79 -0.62
CA ASP A 20 -9.02 -10.19 -1.84
C ASP A 20 -9.68 -8.84 -2.16
N GLN A 21 -10.22 -8.15 -1.18
CA GLN A 21 -10.77 -6.81 -1.42
C GLN A 21 -9.65 -5.85 -1.79
N ARG A 22 -9.68 -5.42 -3.02
CA ARG A 22 -8.81 -4.35 -3.49
C ARG A 22 -9.19 -3.06 -2.81
N GLN A 23 -8.18 -2.38 -2.31
CA GLN A 23 -8.30 -1.08 -1.69
C GLN A 23 -7.44 -0.08 -2.45
N THR A 24 -7.70 1.18 -2.20
CA THR A 24 -6.94 2.27 -2.79
C THR A 24 -6.39 3.15 -1.69
N TRP A 25 -5.12 3.49 -1.79
CA TRP A 25 -4.44 4.41 -0.88
C TRP A 25 -3.84 5.55 -1.68
N THR A 26 -3.87 6.73 -1.11
CA THR A 26 -3.22 7.92 -1.68
C THR A 26 -2.15 8.41 -0.71
N GLY A 27 -0.98 8.71 -1.24
CA GLY A 27 0.13 9.18 -0.42
C GLY A 27 1.37 9.41 -1.27
N THR A 28 2.50 9.54 -0.61
CA THR A 28 3.79 9.73 -1.25
C THR A 28 4.62 8.46 -1.19
N ILE A 29 5.22 8.07 -2.30
CA ILE A 29 6.14 6.93 -2.33
C ILE A 29 7.48 7.37 -1.74
N SER A 30 7.92 6.65 -0.72
CA SER A 30 9.13 6.93 0.04
C SER A 30 9.94 5.65 0.27
N ASP A 31 10.93 5.72 1.13
CA ASP A 31 11.74 4.56 1.52
C ASP A 31 11.56 4.24 3.01
N SER A 32 11.89 3.01 3.38
CA SER A 32 11.68 2.52 4.74
C SER A 32 12.66 3.11 5.77
N MET A 33 13.75 3.72 5.33
CA MET A 33 14.74 4.30 6.25
C MET A 33 14.31 5.67 6.77
N CYS A 34 13.89 6.56 5.86
CA CYS A 34 13.50 7.93 6.21
C CYS A 34 12.00 8.06 6.47
N GLY A 35 11.19 7.14 5.91
CA GLY A 35 9.74 7.17 6.08
C GLY A 35 9.14 8.51 5.64
N ALA A 36 8.48 9.21 6.55
CA ALA A 36 7.77 10.44 6.26
C ALA A 36 8.67 11.66 6.02
N SER A 37 9.95 11.63 6.38
CA SER A 37 10.83 12.79 6.25
C SER A 37 12.22 12.42 5.78
N HIS A 38 12.66 13.08 4.72
CA HIS A 38 14.01 12.97 4.16
C HIS A 38 14.87 14.21 4.46
N GLN A 39 14.34 15.17 5.19
CA GLN A 39 14.92 16.49 5.32
C GLN A 39 16.38 16.46 5.78
N LYS A 40 16.66 15.74 6.88
CA LYS A 40 18.02 15.71 7.45
C LYS A 40 19.02 15.07 6.50
N MET A 41 18.65 13.99 5.86
CA MET A 41 19.54 13.26 4.96
C MET A 41 19.72 14.01 3.64
N SER A 42 18.66 14.57 3.10
CA SER A 42 18.71 15.37 1.89
C SER A 42 19.55 16.63 2.06
N GLU A 43 19.43 17.33 3.18
CA GLU A 43 20.24 18.51 3.49
C GLU A 43 21.72 18.16 3.63
N ALA A 44 22.04 17.10 4.37
CA ALA A 44 23.42 16.67 4.58
C ALA A 44 24.13 16.24 3.29
N ALA A 45 23.42 15.53 2.41
CA ALA A 45 23.95 15.01 1.15
C ALA A 45 23.71 15.95 -0.04
N LYS A 46 22.93 17.00 0.14
CA LYS A 46 22.47 17.91 -0.93
C LYS A 46 21.66 17.17 -2.01
N TRP A 47 20.90 16.17 -1.61
CA TRP A 47 20.03 15.41 -2.51
C TRP A 47 18.62 15.99 -2.55
N THR A 48 17.96 15.82 -3.70
CA THR A 48 16.51 15.96 -3.77
C THR A 48 15.85 14.82 -3.01
N GLU A 49 14.57 14.95 -2.68
CA GLU A 49 13.83 13.88 -2.03
C GLU A 49 13.85 12.59 -2.87
N ARG A 50 13.68 12.73 -4.17
CA ARG A 50 13.73 11.59 -5.10
C ARG A 50 15.11 10.91 -5.10
N GLU A 51 16.18 11.67 -5.15
CA GLU A 51 17.55 11.15 -5.07
C GLU A 51 17.79 10.42 -3.75
N CYS A 52 17.33 10.99 -2.65
CA CYS A 52 17.42 10.38 -1.32
C CYS A 52 16.73 9.02 -1.29
N ILE A 53 15.53 8.92 -1.84
CA ILE A 53 14.79 7.66 -1.92
C ILE A 53 15.57 6.63 -2.73
N PHE A 54 16.08 6.99 -3.90
CA PHE A 54 16.83 6.04 -4.72
C PHE A 54 18.12 5.57 -4.08
N GLU A 55 18.84 6.44 -3.40
CA GLU A 55 20.04 6.02 -2.66
C GLU A 55 19.70 5.06 -1.52
N CYS A 56 18.59 5.29 -0.82
CA CYS A 56 18.12 4.37 0.21
C CYS A 56 17.69 3.02 -0.38
N ILE A 57 17.04 3.00 -1.54
CA ILE A 57 16.65 1.75 -2.22
C ILE A 57 17.88 0.96 -2.67
N LYS A 58 18.92 1.62 -3.19
CA LYS A 58 20.20 0.98 -3.52
C LYS A 58 20.84 0.34 -2.29
N ALA A 59 20.66 0.92 -1.12
CA ALA A 59 21.14 0.38 0.14
C ALA A 59 20.24 -0.73 0.72
N LEU A 60 19.44 -1.39 -0.11
CA LEU A 60 18.52 -2.49 0.24
C LEU A 60 17.37 -2.06 1.15
N LYS A 61 17.02 -0.79 1.18
CA LYS A 61 15.81 -0.31 1.84
C LYS A 61 14.60 -0.59 0.94
N LYS A 62 13.43 -0.58 1.53
CA LYS A 62 12.19 -0.92 0.82
C LYS A 62 11.36 0.33 0.57
N TYR A 63 10.57 0.30 -0.50
CA TYR A 63 9.55 1.33 -0.71
C TYR A 63 8.47 1.25 0.35
N VAL A 64 7.97 2.41 0.74
CA VAL A 64 6.81 2.56 1.63
C VAL A 64 5.88 3.62 1.05
N LEU A 65 4.62 3.58 1.49
CA LEU A 65 3.66 4.65 1.23
C LEU A 65 3.51 5.49 2.49
N VAL A 66 3.63 6.80 2.35
CA VAL A 66 3.36 7.73 3.44
C VAL A 66 2.02 8.41 3.15
N ASP A 67 1.01 8.14 3.97
CA ASP A 67 -0.33 8.68 3.77
C ASP A 67 -0.46 10.15 4.20
N GLU A 68 -1.65 10.70 4.05
CA GLU A 68 -1.94 12.10 4.39
C GLU A 68 -1.75 12.41 5.88
N ASN A 69 -1.84 11.41 6.74
CA ASN A 69 -1.63 11.53 8.18
C ASN A 69 -0.19 11.27 8.60
N GLN A 70 0.75 11.22 7.64
CA GLN A 70 2.16 10.89 7.86
C GLN A 70 2.38 9.47 8.38
N LYS A 71 1.39 8.60 8.19
CA LYS A 71 1.52 7.19 8.53
C LYS A 71 2.30 6.46 7.45
N VAL A 72 3.32 5.72 7.86
CA VAL A 72 4.16 4.92 6.97
C VAL A 72 3.56 3.52 6.84
N ILE A 73 3.24 3.12 5.61
CA ILE A 73 2.66 1.81 5.30
C ILE A 73 3.65 1.04 4.43
N ALA A 74 4.04 -0.14 4.89
CA ALA A 74 4.97 -0.99 4.15
C ALA A 74 4.38 -1.46 2.81
N ILE A 75 5.23 -1.60 1.80
CA ILE A 75 4.90 -2.18 0.51
C ILE A 75 5.56 -3.55 0.41
N ALA A 76 4.76 -4.59 0.15
CA ALA A 76 5.22 -5.97 0.17
C ALA A 76 5.99 -6.37 -1.09
N ASN A 77 5.66 -5.78 -2.24
CA ASN A 77 6.24 -6.11 -3.54
C ASN A 77 6.96 -4.90 -4.15
N PRO A 78 8.24 -4.67 -3.79
CA PRO A 78 8.99 -3.50 -4.25
C PRO A 78 9.18 -3.45 -5.77
N ASP A 79 9.02 -4.58 -6.45
CA ASP A 79 9.12 -4.68 -7.90
C ASP A 79 7.81 -4.35 -8.62
N ALA A 80 6.77 -3.95 -7.91
CA ALA A 80 5.51 -3.56 -8.51
C ALA A 80 5.73 -2.44 -9.54
N GLY A 81 5.15 -2.64 -10.72
CA GLY A 81 5.37 -1.73 -11.84
C GLY A 81 4.98 -0.29 -11.50
N GLY A 82 5.87 0.63 -11.77
CA GLY A 82 5.63 2.05 -11.59
C GLY A 82 6.13 2.65 -10.27
N LEU A 83 6.44 1.89 -9.24
CA LEU A 83 6.93 2.45 -7.98
C LEU A 83 8.14 3.39 -8.17
N PRO A 84 9.19 3.01 -8.91
CA PRO A 84 10.32 3.91 -9.10
C PRO A 84 9.96 5.22 -9.80
N LEU A 85 8.95 5.21 -10.66
CA LEU A 85 8.52 6.42 -11.38
C LEU A 85 7.88 7.45 -10.45
N TYR A 86 7.33 7.00 -9.33
CA TYR A 86 6.63 7.84 -8.36
C TYR A 86 7.43 8.11 -7.09
N ALA A 87 8.69 7.68 -7.01
CA ALA A 87 9.51 7.94 -5.85
C ALA A 87 9.58 9.44 -5.53
N GLY A 88 9.21 9.82 -4.31
CA GLY A 88 9.13 11.21 -3.88
C GLY A 88 7.93 11.99 -4.42
N ARG A 89 6.98 11.32 -5.05
CA ARG A 89 5.80 11.95 -5.66
C ARG A 89 4.51 11.41 -5.07
N PRO A 90 3.44 12.22 -5.08
CA PRO A 90 2.11 11.71 -4.74
C PRO A 90 1.67 10.63 -5.72
N ALA A 91 1.13 9.57 -5.19
CA ALA A 91 0.64 8.44 -5.99
C ALA A 91 -0.62 7.85 -5.38
N LYS A 92 -1.41 7.24 -6.24
CA LYS A 92 -2.57 6.44 -5.89
C LYS A 92 -2.21 4.98 -6.10
N ILE A 93 -2.25 4.20 -5.04
CA ILE A 93 -1.93 2.77 -5.07
C ILE A 93 -3.21 1.96 -4.94
N THR A 94 -3.40 1.02 -5.85
CA THR A 94 -4.43 0.01 -5.77
C THR A 94 -3.78 -1.32 -5.40
N GLY A 95 -4.34 -2.02 -4.46
CA GLY A 95 -3.81 -3.30 -4.00
C GLY A 95 -4.63 -3.90 -2.88
N ARG A 96 -4.00 -4.74 -2.10
CA ARG A 96 -4.63 -5.38 -0.93
C ARG A 96 -3.66 -5.37 0.24
N MET A 97 -4.20 -5.32 1.44
CA MET A 97 -3.40 -5.45 2.65
C MET A 97 -3.16 -6.93 2.94
N LYS A 98 -1.92 -7.29 3.19
CA LYS A 98 -1.52 -8.63 3.60
C LYS A 98 -0.38 -8.54 4.61
N ASP A 99 -0.58 -9.13 5.79
CA ASP A 99 0.43 -9.18 6.85
C ASP A 99 1.03 -7.81 7.20
N GLY A 100 0.20 -6.77 7.23
CA GLY A 100 0.62 -5.41 7.57
C GLY A 100 1.29 -4.62 6.45
N ALA A 101 1.34 -5.17 5.23
CA ALA A 101 1.93 -4.52 4.08
C ALA A 101 0.97 -4.52 2.88
N ILE A 102 1.11 -3.52 2.01
CA ILE A 102 0.32 -3.44 0.78
C ILE A 102 0.95 -4.32 -0.30
N VAL A 103 0.18 -5.24 -0.84
CA VAL A 103 0.52 -5.93 -2.10
C VAL A 103 -0.04 -5.08 -3.23
N VAL A 104 0.84 -4.37 -3.91
CA VAL A 104 0.48 -3.40 -4.95
C VAL A 104 0.12 -4.11 -6.25
N SER A 105 -1.01 -3.76 -6.84
CA SER A 105 -1.40 -4.20 -8.18
C SER A 105 -1.33 -3.08 -9.22
N LYS A 106 -1.46 -1.82 -8.82
CA LYS A 106 -1.43 -0.68 -9.72
C LYS A 106 -0.93 0.57 -9.02
N VAL A 107 -0.14 1.37 -9.70
CA VAL A 107 0.32 2.69 -9.25
C VAL A 107 -0.08 3.73 -10.28
N GLU A 108 -0.67 4.83 -9.84
CA GLU A 108 -1.15 5.91 -10.71
C GLU A 108 -0.74 7.27 -10.13
N ALA A 109 -0.62 8.25 -11.01
CA ALA A 109 -0.47 9.64 -10.57
C ALA A 109 -1.74 10.12 -9.88
N VAL A 110 -1.59 10.97 -8.88
CA VAL A 110 -2.70 11.71 -8.28
C VAL A 110 -3.03 12.89 -9.19
N LYS A 111 -4.28 12.96 -9.59
CA LYS A 111 -4.78 14.08 -10.42
C LYS A 111 -5.20 15.24 -9.55
#